data_efe015521daa25f40240c8c3acf7d6ce
#
_entry.id   efe015521daa25f40240c8c3acf7d6ce
#
_cell.length_a   1.000
_cell.length_b   1.000
_cell.length_c   1.000
_cell.angle_alpha   90.00
_cell.angle_beta   90.00
_cell.angle_gamma   90.00
#
_symmetry.space_group_name_H-M   'P 1'
#
loop_
_entity.id
_entity.type
_entity.pdbx_description
1 polymer ?
#
loop_
_entity_poly.entity_id
_entity_poly.type
_entity_poly.pdbx_seq_one_letter_code
_entity_poly.pdbx_strand_id
1 'polypeptide(L)'
;MLWAMPNSVWGAGNVRKSAPAAVLKYLKGGQAMKANKKKWYDYFWIWAILYFALGFFNIFFAWLGMIDFLLPLLVAVFGGNKWFCNNLCGRGQLFSLLGGKLGWSHGKPTPTFLISPWFRYGFLIFFLIMFGNVLLQTYLVFAGARSLKQAVSLAWAVHLPWDWAYTAGQVPDWAAQFSFGLYGIMLFSLLLGVLAMVLYKPRSWCVFCPMGTMTQGICKLKNKAEK
;
A
#
# COMPACT_ATOMS: atom_id res chain seq x y z
N MET A 1 -25.48 12.74 -2.14
CA MET A 1 -25.48 13.63 -0.97
C MET A 1 -24.22 13.43 -0.18
N LEU A 2 -23.31 14.34 -0.36
CA LEU A 2 -22.43 15.04 0.54
C LEU A 2 -21.71 14.18 1.58
N TRP A 3 -20.50 13.75 1.20
CA TRP A 3 -19.41 13.60 2.13
C TRP A 3 -18.66 14.95 2.23
N ALA A 4 -19.28 15.93 2.85
CA ALA A 4 -18.58 17.05 3.48
C ALA A 4 -18.19 16.60 4.88
N MET A 5 -17.02 15.96 5.04
CA MET A 5 -16.37 15.97 6.34
C MET A 5 -15.92 17.41 6.58
N PRO A 6 -16.33 18.05 7.67
CA PRO A 6 -15.90 19.41 7.98
C PRO A 6 -14.37 19.43 8.12
N ASN A 7 -13.71 20.33 7.39
CA ASN A 7 -12.28 20.62 7.45
C ASN A 7 -11.78 21.10 8.82
N SER A 8 -12.61 21.04 9.86
CA SER A 8 -12.34 21.58 11.19
C SER A 8 -11.65 20.62 12.17
N VAL A 9 -11.44 19.35 11.83
CA VAL A 9 -10.86 18.36 12.78
C VAL A 9 -9.32 18.38 12.80
N TRP A 10 -8.66 19.12 11.89
CA TRP A 10 -7.20 19.08 11.75
C TRP A 10 -6.47 20.37 12.21
N GLY A 11 -7.19 21.34 12.76
CA GLY A 11 -6.64 22.56 13.35
C GLY A 11 -6.48 22.44 14.88
N ALA A 12 -5.82 21.42 15.39
CA ALA A 12 -5.72 21.12 16.83
C ALA A 12 -4.88 22.13 17.65
N GLY A 13 -4.37 23.19 17.04
CA GLY A 13 -3.53 24.19 17.73
C GLY A 13 -4.28 25.32 18.43
N ASN A 14 -5.45 25.73 17.93
CA ASN A 14 -6.10 26.96 18.41
C ASN A 14 -7.46 26.77 19.10
N VAL A 15 -8.02 25.54 19.09
CA VAL A 15 -9.32 25.25 19.71
C VAL A 15 -9.23 25.06 21.23
N ARG A 16 -8.03 24.90 21.78
CA ARG A 16 -7.84 24.67 23.23
C ARG A 16 -8.13 25.88 24.12
N LYS A 17 -8.16 27.10 23.57
CA LYS A 17 -8.30 28.32 24.40
C LYS A 17 -9.74 28.82 24.54
N SER A 18 -10.71 28.31 23.79
CA SER A 18 -12.09 28.81 23.81
C SER A 18 -13.17 27.74 23.90
N ALA A 19 -12.81 26.48 24.12
CA ALA A 19 -13.80 25.42 24.23
C ALA A 19 -14.45 25.40 25.64
N PRO A 20 -15.79 25.33 25.73
CA PRO A 20 -16.48 25.21 27.02
C PRO A 20 -16.04 23.93 27.76
N ALA A 21 -16.03 24.00 29.12
CA ALA A 21 -15.52 22.93 29.98
C ALA A 21 -16.10 21.53 29.68
N ALA A 22 -17.33 21.47 29.17
CA ALA A 22 -17.98 20.23 28.73
C ALA A 22 -17.27 19.60 27.52
N VAL A 23 -16.80 20.40 26.56
CA VAL A 23 -16.07 19.93 25.37
C VAL A 23 -14.67 19.45 25.75
N LEU A 24 -14.03 20.14 26.70
CA LEU A 24 -12.73 19.71 27.25
C LEU A 24 -12.84 18.39 28.01
N LYS A 25 -13.96 18.17 28.74
CA LYS A 25 -14.25 16.89 29.43
C LYS A 25 -14.52 15.76 28.43
N TYR A 26 -15.18 16.07 27.31
CA TYR A 26 -15.43 15.11 26.21
C TYR A 26 -14.14 14.75 25.49
N LEU A 27 -13.27 15.73 25.24
CA LEU A 27 -11.96 15.52 24.62
C LEU A 27 -10.99 14.76 25.56
N LYS A 28 -11.05 15.01 26.88
CA LYS A 28 -10.28 14.21 27.88
C LYS A 28 -10.86 12.81 28.08
N GLY A 29 -12.17 12.65 28.03
CA GLY A 29 -12.83 11.34 28.12
C GLY A 29 -12.62 10.45 26.89
N GLY A 30 -12.47 11.06 25.71
CA GLY A 30 -12.18 10.35 24.46
C GLY A 30 -10.70 9.92 24.30
N GLN A 31 -9.83 10.43 25.16
CA GLN A 31 -8.38 10.07 25.18
C GLN A 31 -7.99 9.15 26.34
N ALA A 32 -8.92 8.65 27.12
CA ALA A 32 -8.67 7.42 27.86
C ALA A 32 -8.42 6.32 26.80
N MET A 33 -7.14 6.19 26.42
CA MET A 33 -6.66 5.08 25.61
C MET A 33 -7.08 3.80 26.35
N LYS A 34 -8.21 3.24 25.96
CA LYS A 34 -8.48 1.82 26.21
C LYS A 34 -7.22 1.13 25.71
N ALA A 35 -6.46 0.51 26.60
CA ALA A 35 -5.39 -0.38 26.25
C ALA A 35 -5.98 -1.44 25.33
N ASN A 36 -5.87 -1.20 24.02
CA ASN A 36 -6.50 -2.02 23.01
C ASN A 36 -5.74 -3.34 23.08
N LYS A 37 -6.38 -4.41 23.57
CA LYS A 37 -5.81 -5.74 23.53
C LYS A 37 -5.26 -5.95 22.13
N LYS A 38 -3.95 -6.15 21.99
CA LYS A 38 -3.30 -6.42 20.71
C LYS A 38 -4.04 -7.58 20.08
N LYS A 39 -4.56 -7.35 18.86
CA LYS A 39 -5.25 -8.37 18.09
C LYS A 39 -4.21 -9.12 17.23
N TRP A 40 -4.47 -10.36 16.90
CA TRP A 40 -3.55 -11.19 16.10
C TRP A 40 -3.14 -10.53 14.78
N TYR A 41 -4.01 -9.77 14.17
CA TYR A 41 -3.72 -9.08 12.91
C TYR A 41 -2.79 -7.85 13.06
N ASP A 42 -2.50 -7.38 14.27
CA ASP A 42 -1.55 -6.29 14.51
C ASP A 42 -0.09 -6.71 14.24
N TYR A 43 0.15 -8.01 14.00
CA TYR A 43 1.47 -8.57 13.65
C TYR A 43 1.68 -8.74 12.14
N PHE A 44 0.74 -8.34 11.30
CA PHE A 44 0.83 -8.52 9.84
C PHE A 44 1.97 -7.71 9.17
N TRP A 45 2.57 -6.76 9.88
CA TRP A 45 3.79 -6.10 9.44
C TRP A 45 4.96 -7.09 9.28
N ILE A 46 5.00 -8.19 10.06
CA ILE A 46 5.99 -9.27 9.95
C ILE A 46 5.87 -9.94 8.57
N TRP A 47 4.64 -10.16 8.09
CA TRP A 47 4.39 -10.70 6.76
C TRP A 47 5.02 -9.85 5.65
N ALA A 48 4.89 -8.52 5.74
CA ALA A 48 5.49 -7.62 4.77
C ALA A 48 7.02 -7.71 4.77
N ILE A 49 7.66 -7.74 5.95
CA ILE A 49 9.11 -7.90 6.05
C ILE A 49 9.55 -9.27 5.51
N LEU A 50 8.85 -10.34 5.88
CA LEU A 50 9.15 -11.71 5.43
C LEU A 50 9.04 -11.82 3.90
N TYR A 51 8.01 -11.23 3.30
CA TYR A 51 7.83 -11.21 1.86
C TYR A 51 9.03 -10.58 1.12
N PHE A 52 9.46 -9.39 1.56
CA PHE A 52 10.59 -8.70 0.92
C PHE A 52 11.92 -9.40 1.20
N ALA A 53 12.13 -9.96 2.38
CA ALA A 53 13.32 -10.73 2.72
C ALA A 53 13.41 -12.01 1.89
N LEU A 54 12.33 -12.79 1.81
CA LEU A 54 12.30 -14.02 1.01
C LEU A 54 12.48 -13.75 -0.48
N GLY A 55 11.86 -12.69 -1.02
CA GLY A 55 12.03 -12.27 -2.42
C GLY A 55 13.45 -11.77 -2.73
N PHE A 56 14.19 -11.31 -1.72
CA PHE A 56 15.61 -10.96 -1.85
C PHE A 56 16.49 -12.21 -2.07
N PHE A 57 16.21 -13.30 -1.35
CA PHE A 57 16.97 -14.55 -1.46
C PHE A 57 16.54 -15.43 -2.64
N ASN A 58 15.23 -15.47 -2.91
CA ASN A 58 14.71 -16.25 -4.02
C ASN A 58 13.51 -15.53 -4.64
N ILE A 59 13.65 -15.17 -5.91
CA ILE A 59 12.65 -14.36 -6.63
C ILE A 59 11.30 -15.07 -6.77
N PHE A 60 11.26 -16.41 -6.68
CA PHE A 60 10.01 -17.17 -6.79
C PHE A 60 9.01 -16.84 -5.67
N PHE A 61 9.48 -16.44 -4.48
CA PHE A 61 8.60 -15.98 -3.40
C PHE A 61 7.85 -14.68 -3.76
N ALA A 62 8.22 -14.00 -4.84
CA ALA A 62 7.46 -12.85 -5.35
C ALA A 62 6.01 -13.22 -5.73
N TRP A 63 5.73 -14.50 -6.04
CA TRP A 63 4.36 -14.99 -6.28
C TRP A 63 3.43 -14.79 -5.08
N LEU A 64 3.95 -14.77 -3.86
CA LEU A 64 3.17 -14.41 -2.68
C LEU A 64 2.59 -12.99 -2.76
N GLY A 65 3.22 -12.11 -3.55
CA GLY A 65 2.70 -10.77 -3.82
C GLY A 65 1.37 -10.76 -4.59
N MET A 66 1.06 -11.83 -5.34
CA MET A 66 -0.26 -12.01 -5.96
C MET A 66 -1.36 -12.14 -4.90
N ILE A 67 -1.06 -12.81 -3.80
CA ILE A 67 -2.00 -12.94 -2.68
C ILE A 67 -2.25 -11.55 -2.07
N ASP A 68 -1.19 -10.79 -1.81
CA ASP A 68 -1.28 -9.42 -1.28
C ASP A 68 -2.04 -8.47 -2.23
N PHE A 69 -2.04 -8.77 -3.54
CA PHE A 69 -2.77 -8.00 -4.54
C PHE A 69 -4.23 -8.42 -4.63
N LEU A 70 -4.54 -9.71 -4.64
CA LEU A 70 -5.89 -10.24 -4.83
C LEU A 70 -6.74 -10.15 -3.57
N LEU A 71 -6.17 -10.41 -2.38
CA LEU A 71 -6.91 -10.41 -1.11
C LEU A 71 -7.68 -9.11 -0.86
N PRO A 72 -7.09 -7.90 -0.97
CA PRO A 72 -7.84 -6.66 -0.75
C PRO A 72 -8.97 -6.46 -1.75
N LEU A 73 -8.81 -6.93 -3.00
CA LEU A 73 -9.85 -6.85 -4.02
C LEU A 73 -11.01 -7.80 -3.69
N LEU A 74 -10.71 -9.05 -3.35
CA LEU A 74 -11.72 -10.03 -2.95
C LEU A 74 -12.50 -9.54 -1.72
N VAL A 75 -11.82 -9.06 -0.69
CA VAL A 75 -12.48 -8.52 0.51
C VAL A 75 -13.34 -7.28 0.18
N ALA A 76 -12.93 -6.45 -0.76
CA ALA A 76 -13.72 -5.30 -1.18
C ALA A 76 -14.98 -5.71 -1.96
N VAL A 77 -14.86 -6.72 -2.84
CA VAL A 77 -15.99 -7.24 -3.64
C VAL A 77 -17.00 -7.95 -2.73
N PHE A 78 -16.57 -8.87 -1.89
CA PHE A 78 -17.47 -9.64 -1.03
C PHE A 78 -17.94 -8.86 0.20
N GLY A 79 -17.03 -8.16 0.86
CA GLY A 79 -17.31 -7.44 2.11
C GLY A 79 -17.88 -6.03 1.95
N GLY A 80 -17.82 -5.42 0.76
CA GLY A 80 -18.32 -4.06 0.51
C GLY A 80 -17.65 -2.96 1.34
N ASN A 81 -16.55 -3.25 2.03
CA ASN A 81 -15.87 -2.32 2.91
C ASN A 81 -14.34 -2.40 2.80
N LYS A 82 -13.65 -1.41 3.37
CA LYS A 82 -12.19 -1.32 3.38
C LYS A 82 -11.53 -2.03 4.56
N TRP A 83 -12.15 -3.04 5.10
CA TRP A 83 -11.66 -3.70 6.31
C TRP A 83 -10.22 -4.21 6.17
N PHE A 84 -9.89 -4.81 5.03
CA PHE A 84 -8.54 -5.30 4.74
C PHE A 84 -7.49 -4.19 4.82
N CYS A 85 -7.70 -3.08 4.09
CA CYS A 85 -6.75 -1.96 4.06
C CYS A 85 -6.57 -1.30 5.43
N ASN A 86 -7.61 -1.30 6.26
CA ASN A 86 -7.57 -0.66 7.57
C ASN A 86 -6.90 -1.54 8.64
N ASN A 87 -7.08 -2.87 8.56
CA ASN A 87 -6.70 -3.79 9.64
C ASN A 87 -5.62 -4.80 9.23
N LEU A 88 -5.64 -5.32 8.01
CA LEU A 88 -4.81 -6.45 7.60
C LEU A 88 -3.64 -6.07 6.69
N CYS A 89 -3.61 -4.84 6.14
CA CYS A 89 -2.57 -4.42 5.22
C CYS A 89 -1.20 -4.38 5.91
N GLY A 90 -0.34 -5.37 5.63
CA GLY A 90 0.99 -5.51 6.24
C GLY A 90 1.88 -4.29 6.02
N ARG A 91 1.86 -3.70 4.81
CA ARG A 91 2.61 -2.47 4.51
C ARG A 91 2.11 -1.27 5.30
N GLY A 92 0.78 -1.09 5.41
CA GLY A 92 0.21 0.00 6.20
C GLY A 92 0.55 -0.10 7.68
N GLN A 93 0.62 -1.32 8.22
CA GLN A 93 1.06 -1.58 9.59
C GLN A 93 2.56 -1.36 9.76
N LEU A 94 3.38 -1.80 8.80
CA LEU A 94 4.82 -1.56 8.77
C LEU A 94 5.12 -0.06 8.83
N PHE A 95 4.46 0.75 8.00
CA PHE A 95 4.63 2.21 8.02
C PHE A 95 4.14 2.84 9.33
N SER A 96 3.10 2.29 9.95
CA SER A 96 2.64 2.73 11.27
C SER A 96 3.65 2.41 12.37
N LEU A 97 4.34 1.28 12.26
CA LEU A 97 5.37 0.86 13.20
C LEU A 97 6.62 1.73 13.05
N LEU A 98 7.16 1.82 11.84
CA LEU A 98 8.38 2.59 11.55
C LEU A 98 8.17 4.09 11.80
N GLY A 99 7.13 4.67 11.24
CA GLY A 99 6.88 6.11 11.34
C GLY A 99 6.25 6.55 12.65
N GLY A 100 5.41 5.68 13.27
CA GLY A 100 4.71 6.01 14.50
C GLY A 100 5.46 5.61 15.76
N LYS A 101 5.91 4.35 15.87
CA LYS A 101 6.59 3.85 17.07
C LYS A 101 8.08 4.18 17.09
N LEU A 102 8.77 4.05 15.96
CA LEU A 102 10.20 4.36 15.83
C LEU A 102 10.48 5.85 15.56
N GLY A 103 9.45 6.66 15.32
CA GLY A 103 9.59 8.11 15.18
C GLY A 103 10.28 8.57 13.88
N TRP A 104 10.37 7.74 12.84
CA TRP A 104 11.03 8.09 11.58
C TRP A 104 10.23 9.08 10.73
N SER A 105 9.01 9.40 11.12
CA SER A 105 8.13 10.32 10.41
C SER A 105 8.33 11.76 10.91
N HIS A 106 8.45 12.71 9.98
CA HIS A 106 8.50 14.14 10.32
C HIS A 106 7.15 14.70 10.82
N GLY A 107 6.07 13.90 10.78
CA GLY A 107 4.76 14.31 11.29
C GLY A 107 4.04 15.40 10.50
N LYS A 108 4.63 15.90 9.41
CA LYS A 108 4.02 16.95 8.57
C LYS A 108 2.69 16.46 7.97
N PRO A 109 1.69 17.33 7.84
CA PRO A 109 0.43 16.95 7.18
C PRO A 109 0.70 16.56 5.71
N THR A 110 0.00 15.55 5.23
CA THR A 110 0.08 15.16 3.81
C THR A 110 -0.41 16.33 2.94
N PRO A 111 0.33 16.76 1.91
CA PRO A 111 -0.06 17.87 1.06
C PRO A 111 -1.37 17.58 0.35
N THR A 112 -2.18 18.61 0.17
CA THR A 112 -3.52 18.53 -0.46
C THR A 112 -3.46 17.95 -1.89
N PHE A 113 -2.35 18.19 -2.59
CA PHE A 113 -2.11 17.62 -3.92
C PHE A 113 -2.17 16.08 -3.91
N LEU A 114 -1.51 15.40 -2.95
CA LEU A 114 -1.51 13.93 -2.84
C LEU A 114 -2.88 13.36 -2.43
N ILE A 115 -3.71 14.18 -1.79
CA ILE A 115 -5.07 13.80 -1.38
C ILE A 115 -6.05 13.98 -2.54
N SER A 116 -5.71 14.81 -3.52
CA SER A 116 -6.56 15.13 -4.68
C SER A 116 -7.00 13.87 -5.43
N PRO A 117 -8.28 13.79 -5.86
CA PRO A 117 -8.78 12.69 -6.67
C PRO A 117 -7.98 12.53 -7.98
N TRP A 118 -7.58 13.63 -8.59
CA TRP A 118 -6.77 13.64 -9.81
C TRP A 118 -5.46 12.87 -9.65
N PHE A 119 -4.71 13.18 -8.59
CA PHE A 119 -3.45 12.50 -8.31
C PHE A 119 -3.67 11.01 -8.02
N ARG A 120 -4.69 10.68 -7.22
CA ARG A 120 -5.01 9.29 -6.84
C ARG A 120 -5.36 8.41 -8.04
N TYR A 121 -6.22 8.91 -8.94
CA TYR A 121 -6.59 8.18 -10.15
C TYR A 121 -5.45 8.16 -11.16
N GLY A 122 -4.71 9.25 -11.34
CA GLY A 122 -3.52 9.29 -12.18
C GLY A 122 -2.46 8.29 -11.72
N PHE A 123 -2.20 8.21 -10.42
CA PHE A 123 -1.27 7.25 -9.85
C PHE A 123 -1.76 5.80 -9.99
N LEU A 124 -3.08 5.57 -9.89
CA LEU A 124 -3.67 4.27 -10.16
C LEU A 124 -3.45 3.85 -11.62
N ILE A 125 -3.70 4.75 -12.59
CA ILE A 125 -3.49 4.47 -14.01
C ILE A 125 -2.02 4.17 -14.28
N PHE A 126 -1.10 4.95 -13.73
CA PHE A 126 0.34 4.71 -13.82
C PHE A 126 0.70 3.30 -13.30
N PHE A 127 0.16 2.91 -12.16
CA PHE A 127 0.38 1.58 -11.59
C PHE A 127 -0.17 0.46 -12.47
N LEU A 128 -1.36 0.65 -13.06
CA LEU A 128 -1.95 -0.33 -13.98
C LEU A 128 -1.14 -0.46 -15.27
N ILE A 129 -0.59 0.63 -15.79
CA ILE A 129 0.31 0.60 -16.96
C ILE A 129 1.60 -0.17 -16.63
N MET A 130 2.18 0.05 -15.44
CA MET A 130 3.34 -0.72 -14.99
C MET A 130 3.02 -2.21 -14.88
N PHE A 131 1.89 -2.56 -14.31
CA PHE A 131 1.45 -3.96 -14.20
C PHE A 131 1.18 -4.59 -15.56
N GLY A 132 0.52 -3.84 -16.46
CA GLY A 132 0.30 -4.27 -17.86
C GLY A 132 1.61 -4.52 -18.62
N ASN A 133 2.63 -3.69 -18.38
CA ASN A 133 3.96 -3.91 -18.95
C ASN A 133 4.60 -5.20 -18.41
N VAL A 134 4.47 -5.50 -17.13
CA VAL A 134 4.96 -6.77 -16.56
C VAL A 134 4.29 -7.95 -17.25
N LEU A 135 2.98 -7.90 -17.43
CA LEU A 135 2.25 -8.96 -18.14
C LEU A 135 2.71 -9.10 -19.59
N LEU A 136 2.91 -7.97 -20.30
CA LEU A 136 3.40 -7.97 -21.67
C LEU A 136 4.79 -8.57 -21.78
N GLN A 137 5.74 -8.21 -20.90
CA GLN A 137 7.08 -8.78 -20.89
C GLN A 137 7.05 -10.28 -20.59
N THR A 138 6.22 -10.71 -19.66
CA THR A 138 6.02 -12.12 -19.34
C THR A 138 5.49 -12.88 -20.55
N TYR A 139 4.51 -12.33 -21.27
CA TYR A 139 3.97 -12.93 -22.48
C TYR A 139 5.02 -13.04 -23.60
N LEU A 140 5.86 -12.00 -23.80
CA LEU A 140 6.92 -12.02 -24.80
C LEU A 140 7.99 -13.08 -24.51
N VAL A 141 8.31 -13.32 -23.24
CA VAL A 141 9.21 -14.40 -22.83
C VAL A 141 8.54 -15.78 -23.03
N PHE A 142 7.25 -15.90 -22.68
CA PHE A 142 6.48 -17.12 -22.91
C PHE A 142 6.40 -17.48 -24.41
N ALA A 143 6.20 -16.49 -25.28
CA ALA A 143 6.17 -16.67 -26.73
C ALA A 143 7.56 -16.90 -27.36
N GLY A 144 8.64 -16.90 -26.57
CA GLY A 144 10.01 -17.07 -27.07
C GLY A 144 10.55 -15.85 -27.85
N ALA A 145 9.84 -14.73 -27.88
CA ALA A 145 10.23 -13.53 -28.60
C ALA A 145 11.34 -12.72 -27.87
N ARG A 146 11.54 -12.98 -26.57
CA ARG A 146 12.58 -12.35 -25.75
C ARG A 146 13.20 -13.36 -24.79
N SER A 147 14.49 -13.18 -24.51
CA SER A 147 15.18 -13.89 -23.44
C SER A 147 14.78 -13.35 -22.05
N LEU A 148 14.87 -14.21 -21.04
CA LEU A 148 14.67 -13.85 -19.64
C LEU A 148 15.61 -12.71 -19.23
N LYS A 149 15.04 -11.65 -18.66
CA LYS A 149 15.81 -10.52 -18.13
C LYS A 149 15.87 -10.64 -16.60
N GLN A 150 17.02 -11.10 -16.10
CA GLN A 150 17.28 -11.28 -14.66
C GLN A 150 17.54 -9.93 -13.98
N ALA A 151 16.58 -9.04 -14.03
CA ALA A 151 16.67 -7.71 -13.45
C ALA A 151 15.35 -7.24 -12.85
N VAL A 152 15.40 -6.71 -11.65
CA VAL A 152 14.27 -6.04 -11.02
C VAL A 152 14.19 -4.61 -11.55
N SER A 153 13.14 -4.29 -12.28
CA SER A 153 12.92 -2.97 -12.85
C SER A 153 12.07 -2.09 -11.93
N LEU A 154 12.64 -0.99 -11.47
CA LEU A 154 11.94 0.05 -10.71
C LEU A 154 11.46 1.13 -11.68
N ALA A 155 10.16 1.22 -11.90
CA ALA A 155 9.50 2.24 -12.74
C ALA A 155 10.17 2.46 -14.11
N TRP A 156 10.64 1.41 -14.78
CA TRP A 156 11.36 1.39 -16.07
C TRP A 156 12.71 2.12 -16.08
N ALA A 157 13.00 2.97 -15.13
CA ALA A 157 14.19 3.83 -15.13
C ALA A 157 15.41 3.14 -14.52
N VAL A 158 15.23 2.35 -13.48
CA VAL A 158 16.32 1.69 -12.76
C VAL A 158 16.19 0.18 -12.90
N HIS A 159 17.22 -0.44 -13.45
CA HIS A 159 17.31 -1.89 -13.57
C HIS A 159 18.37 -2.36 -12.57
N LEU A 160 17.91 -3.05 -11.53
CA LEU A 160 18.80 -3.64 -10.54
C LEU A 160 19.13 -5.06 -10.98
N PRO A 161 20.40 -5.43 -11.21
CA PRO A 161 20.78 -6.81 -11.47
C PRO A 161 20.43 -7.64 -10.23
N TRP A 162 19.71 -8.76 -10.43
CA TRP A 162 19.21 -9.61 -9.34
C TRP A 162 19.52 -11.08 -9.62
N ASP A 163 20.71 -11.34 -10.22
CA ASP A 163 21.08 -12.65 -10.74
C ASP A 163 21.19 -13.73 -9.66
N TRP A 164 21.57 -13.33 -8.43
CA TRP A 164 21.76 -14.25 -7.30
C TRP A 164 20.48 -14.91 -6.80
N ALA A 165 19.31 -14.29 -7.03
CA ALA A 165 18.03 -14.78 -6.54
C ALA A 165 17.34 -15.78 -7.48
N TYR A 166 17.97 -16.10 -8.61
CA TYR A 166 17.44 -17.03 -9.62
C TYR A 166 18.44 -18.13 -9.93
N THR A 167 18.00 -19.38 -9.80
CA THR A 167 18.76 -20.57 -10.26
C THR A 167 18.14 -21.06 -11.55
N ALA A 168 18.90 -20.99 -12.63
CA ALA A 168 18.44 -21.43 -13.95
C ALA A 168 18.02 -22.92 -13.95
N GLY A 169 16.89 -23.20 -14.58
CA GLY A 169 16.38 -24.57 -14.76
C GLY A 169 15.41 -25.10 -13.69
N GLN A 170 15.22 -24.39 -12.59
CA GLN A 170 14.24 -24.79 -11.56
C GLN A 170 12.79 -24.39 -11.92
N VAL A 171 12.62 -23.34 -12.71
CA VAL A 171 11.31 -22.74 -13.03
C VAL A 171 11.30 -22.29 -14.50
N PRO A 172 10.15 -22.37 -15.18
CA PRO A 172 10.03 -21.83 -16.55
C PRO A 172 10.38 -20.34 -16.60
N ASP A 173 11.07 -19.91 -17.64
CA ASP A 173 11.58 -18.52 -17.80
C ASP A 173 10.46 -17.46 -17.73
N TRP A 174 9.26 -17.75 -18.25
CA TRP A 174 8.13 -16.84 -18.17
C TRP A 174 7.66 -16.61 -16.73
N ALA A 175 7.71 -17.66 -15.88
CA ALA A 175 7.32 -17.54 -14.47
C ALA A 175 8.36 -16.74 -13.68
N ALA A 176 9.65 -16.93 -14.00
CA ALA A 176 10.72 -16.11 -13.43
C ALA A 176 10.60 -14.64 -13.87
N GLN A 177 10.33 -14.37 -15.15
CA GLN A 177 10.11 -13.01 -15.67
C GLN A 177 8.96 -12.30 -14.97
N PHE A 178 7.85 -12.99 -14.76
CA PHE A 178 6.71 -12.47 -14.00
C PHE A 178 7.10 -12.13 -12.55
N SER A 179 7.86 -13.01 -11.90
CA SER A 179 8.34 -12.81 -10.52
C SER A 179 9.21 -11.57 -10.40
N PHE A 180 10.17 -11.37 -11.31
CA PHE A 180 11.01 -10.17 -11.35
C PHE A 180 10.18 -8.90 -11.53
N GLY A 181 9.22 -8.92 -12.44
CA GLY A 181 8.33 -7.78 -12.69
C GLY A 181 7.45 -7.46 -11.49
N LEU A 182 6.82 -8.47 -10.90
CA LEU A 182 5.94 -8.31 -9.74
C LEU A 182 6.71 -7.79 -8.52
N TYR A 183 7.89 -8.37 -8.25
CA TYR A 183 8.75 -7.92 -7.16
C TYR A 183 9.18 -6.46 -7.35
N GLY A 184 9.52 -6.06 -8.60
CA GLY A 184 9.88 -4.69 -8.93
C GLY A 184 8.77 -3.68 -8.61
N ILE A 185 7.54 -3.96 -9.00
CA ILE A 185 6.38 -3.12 -8.69
C ILE A 185 6.16 -3.03 -7.17
N MET A 186 6.27 -4.16 -6.46
CA MET A 186 6.08 -4.22 -5.01
C MET A 186 7.18 -3.45 -4.28
N LEU A 187 8.44 -3.60 -4.70
CA LEU A 187 9.59 -2.89 -4.14
C LEU A 187 9.48 -1.38 -4.41
N PHE A 188 9.12 -0.98 -5.63
CA PHE A 188 8.89 0.42 -5.97
C PHE A 188 7.82 1.05 -5.09
N SER A 189 6.69 0.37 -4.89
CA SER A 189 5.61 0.84 -4.02
C SER A 189 6.02 0.91 -2.54
N LEU A 190 6.91 0.02 -2.09
CA LEU A 190 7.47 0.06 -0.73
C LEU A 190 8.37 1.29 -0.56
N LEU A 191 9.31 1.51 -1.50
CA LEU A 191 10.23 2.64 -1.45
C LEU A 191 9.49 3.99 -1.46
N LEU A 192 8.50 4.15 -2.35
CA LEU A 192 7.64 5.34 -2.35
C LEU A 192 6.85 5.49 -1.05
N GLY A 193 6.37 4.38 -0.50
CA GLY A 193 5.65 4.37 0.77
C GLY A 193 6.54 4.79 1.94
N VAL A 194 7.78 4.30 2.00
CA VAL A 194 8.79 4.71 3.00
C VAL A 194 9.12 6.19 2.85
N LEU A 195 9.34 6.66 1.62
CA LEU A 195 9.61 8.07 1.35
C LEU A 195 8.44 8.96 1.82
N ALA A 196 7.21 8.60 1.47
CA ALA A 196 6.02 9.33 1.90
C ALA A 196 5.83 9.30 3.42
N MET A 197 6.17 8.18 4.08
CA MET A 197 6.13 8.05 5.53
C MET A 197 7.16 8.96 6.21
N VAL A 198 8.40 8.98 5.72
CA VAL A 198 9.48 9.81 6.27
C VAL A 198 9.16 11.28 6.12
N LEU A 199 8.72 11.72 4.95
CA LEU A 199 8.44 13.14 4.67
C LEU A 199 7.19 13.66 5.38
N TYR A 200 6.18 12.81 5.58
CA TYR A 200 4.86 13.19 6.09
C TYR A 200 4.45 12.37 7.31
N LYS A 201 3.18 11.97 7.40
CA LYS A 201 2.64 11.13 8.47
C LYS A 201 2.85 9.64 8.19
N PRO A 202 2.87 8.77 9.22
CA PRO A 202 3.13 7.33 9.08
C PRO A 202 2.29 6.60 8.02
N ARG A 203 1.03 7.00 7.82
CA ARG A 203 0.10 6.38 6.85
C ARG A 203 -0.17 7.25 5.62
N SER A 204 0.68 8.21 5.29
CA SER A 204 0.50 9.09 4.12
C SER A 204 0.40 8.31 2.80
N TRP A 205 1.16 7.22 2.66
CA TRP A 205 1.05 6.31 1.52
C TRP A 205 -0.38 5.77 1.30
N CYS A 206 -1.09 5.41 2.38
CA CYS A 206 -2.42 4.81 2.28
C CYS A 206 -3.46 5.73 1.65
N VAL A 207 -3.20 7.04 1.59
CA VAL A 207 -4.11 8.03 1.01
C VAL A 207 -4.19 7.91 -0.51
N PHE A 208 -3.05 7.65 -1.17
CA PHE A 208 -2.95 7.56 -2.64
C PHE A 208 -2.55 6.17 -3.15
N CYS A 209 -2.42 5.18 -2.28
CA CYS A 209 -2.12 3.80 -2.64
C CYS A 209 -3.10 3.29 -3.72
N PRO A 210 -2.60 2.71 -4.83
CA PRO A 210 -3.45 2.23 -5.92
C PRO A 210 -4.45 1.18 -5.45
N MET A 211 -4.05 0.23 -4.59
CA MET A 211 -4.94 -0.77 -4.02
C MET A 211 -6.06 -0.13 -3.17
N GLY A 212 -5.71 0.86 -2.35
CA GLY A 212 -6.68 1.61 -1.56
C GLY A 212 -7.67 2.40 -2.43
N THR A 213 -7.23 2.87 -3.58
CA THR A 213 -8.08 3.60 -4.54
C THR A 213 -9.01 2.63 -5.29
N MET A 214 -8.50 1.47 -5.74
CA MET A 214 -9.31 0.42 -6.38
C MET A 214 -10.38 -0.12 -5.43
N THR A 215 -10.03 -0.52 -4.22
CA THR A 215 -10.99 -1.01 -3.22
C THR A 215 -12.05 0.03 -2.89
N GLN A 216 -11.68 1.32 -2.84
CA GLN A 216 -12.65 2.41 -2.66
C GLN A 216 -13.63 2.53 -3.82
N GLY A 217 -13.14 2.38 -5.05
CA GLY A 217 -13.98 2.37 -6.25
C GLY A 217 -15.01 1.24 -6.20
N ILE A 218 -14.56 0.01 -5.92
CA ILE A 218 -15.41 -1.18 -5.81
C ILE A 218 -16.47 -1.00 -4.72
N CYS A 219 -16.09 -0.55 -3.52
CA CYS A 219 -17.05 -0.32 -2.43
C CYS A 219 -18.11 0.75 -2.79
N LYS A 220 -17.71 1.81 -3.52
CA LYS A 220 -18.66 2.84 -3.98
C LYS A 220 -19.64 2.30 -5.01
N LEU A 221 -19.18 1.48 -5.96
CA LEU A 221 -20.03 0.86 -6.96
C LEU A 221 -21.02 -0.10 -6.33
N LYS A 222 -20.55 -0.97 -5.41
CA LYS A 222 -21.43 -1.90 -4.70
C LYS A 222 -22.51 -1.19 -3.90
N ASN A 223 -22.14 -0.21 -3.07
CA ASN A 223 -23.09 0.56 -2.26
C ASN A 223 -24.07 1.41 -3.11
N LYS A 224 -23.73 1.68 -4.37
CA LYS A 224 -24.63 2.35 -5.32
C LYS A 224 -25.61 1.36 -5.96
N ALA A 225 -25.21 0.12 -6.16
CA ALA A 225 -26.04 -0.94 -6.72
C ALA A 225 -27.06 -1.50 -5.72
N GLU A 226 -26.79 -1.36 -4.40
CA GLU A 226 -27.67 -1.79 -3.31
C GLU A 226 -28.71 -0.72 -2.89
N LYS A 227 -28.67 0.49 -3.49
CA LYS A 227 -29.66 1.58 -3.30
C LYS A 227 -30.64 1.65 -4.43
#